data_0a211671275e43f207cb93232420671d
#
_entry.id   0a211671275e43f207cb93232420671d
#
_cell.length_a   1.000
_cell.length_b   1.000
_cell.length_c   1.000
_cell.angle_alpha   90.00
_cell.angle_beta   90.00
_cell.angle_gamma   90.00
#
_symmetry.space_group_name_H-M   'P 1'
#
loop_
_entity.id
_entity.type
_entity.pdbx_description
1 polymer ?
#
loop_
_entity_poly.entity_id
_entity_poly.type
_entity_poly.pdbx_seq_one_letter_code
_entity_poly.pdbx_strand_id
1 'polypeptide(L)'
;LSLRRQRQMCIRDSIDHGKSTLADRMLQATGVVQPRDMKAQYLDRMDIERERGITIKSQAVRMPWSVDGVDYALNMIDTPGHVDFTYEVSRSLAACEGAILLVDAAQGIEAQTLANLYLAMEHELEIIPVLNKIDLPAADPDRYAAELASLIGCEPEDVLRVSGKTGVGVEDLLDRVVRAIPGPEGDADAPARAMIFDSVYDTYRGVVTYVRVVDGRLSPREKVRMMSTGTTYELLEIGVSSPEPVPTNGLAAGEVGYLCLLYTSDAADEGLGV
;
A
#
# COMPACT_ATOMS: atom_id res chain seq x y z
N LEU A 1 16.59 5.85 6.04
CA LEU A 1 15.53 6.61 6.75
C LEU A 1 15.32 6.00 8.12
N SER A 2 15.10 6.84 9.16
CA SER A 2 14.74 6.30 10.47
C SER A 2 13.30 5.75 10.44
N LEU A 3 13.01 4.73 11.26
CA LEU A 3 11.66 4.17 11.43
C LEU A 3 10.59 5.25 11.63
N ARG A 4 10.87 6.27 12.44
CA ARG A 4 9.93 7.37 12.74
C ARG A 4 9.52 8.21 11.53
N ARG A 5 10.27 8.16 10.42
CA ARG A 5 9.99 8.91 9.18
C ARG A 5 9.39 8.08 8.08
N GLN A 6 8.90 6.91 8.41
CA GLN A 6 8.23 6.01 7.47
C GLN A 6 6.77 5.85 7.85
N ARG A 7 5.91 5.68 6.84
CA ARG A 7 4.48 5.36 7.01
C ARG A 7 4.12 4.27 6.01
N GLN A 8 3.59 3.18 6.51
CA GLN A 8 3.04 2.12 5.69
C GLN A 8 1.53 2.20 5.75
N MET A 9 0.93 2.38 4.61
CA MET A 9 -0.52 2.50 4.48
C MET A 9 -1.04 1.69 3.31
N CYS A 10 -2.26 1.21 3.44
CA CYS A 10 -3.02 0.66 2.33
C CYS A 10 -4.22 1.56 2.00
N ILE A 11 -4.67 1.50 0.75
CA ILE A 11 -5.94 2.11 0.32
C ILE A 11 -6.97 1.01 0.16
N ARG A 12 -8.12 1.17 0.83
CA ARG A 12 -9.24 0.23 0.84
C ARG A 12 -10.52 0.92 0.45
N ASP A 13 -11.26 0.30 -0.45
CA ASP A 13 -12.57 0.81 -0.87
C ASP A 13 -13.49 -0.32 -1.32
N SER A 14 -14.72 0.06 -1.70
CA SER A 14 -15.60 -0.76 -2.52
C SER A 14 -15.29 -0.56 -4.01
N ILE A 15 -15.84 -1.42 -4.88
CA ILE A 15 -15.70 -1.30 -6.33
C ILE A 15 -16.23 0.08 -6.75
N ASP A 16 -15.53 0.74 -7.65
CA ASP A 16 -15.89 2.05 -8.23
C ASP A 16 -15.83 3.26 -7.28
N HIS A 17 -15.33 3.17 -6.05
CA HIS A 17 -15.16 4.34 -5.17
C HIS A 17 -14.00 5.25 -5.58
N GLY A 18 -13.21 4.86 -6.59
CA GLY A 18 -12.17 5.69 -7.19
C GLY A 18 -10.79 5.55 -6.54
N LYS A 19 -10.48 4.38 -6.00
CA LYS A 19 -9.20 4.04 -5.37
C LYS A 19 -8.01 4.31 -6.29
N SER A 20 -7.98 3.71 -7.49
CA SER A 20 -6.88 3.88 -8.45
C SER A 20 -6.73 5.32 -8.91
N THR A 21 -7.85 6.07 -9.06
CA THR A 21 -7.81 7.50 -9.40
C THR A 21 -7.22 8.34 -8.27
N LEU A 22 -7.52 8.02 -7.01
CA LEU A 22 -6.94 8.69 -5.87
C LEU A 22 -5.44 8.36 -5.74
N ALA A 23 -5.07 7.09 -5.90
CA ALA A 23 -3.67 6.65 -5.91
C ALA A 23 -2.86 7.39 -7.00
N ASP A 24 -3.38 7.49 -8.22
CA ASP A 24 -2.78 8.27 -9.30
C ASP A 24 -2.56 9.73 -8.90
N ARG A 25 -3.54 10.33 -8.24
CA ARG A 25 -3.44 11.71 -7.79
C ARG A 25 -2.41 11.91 -6.68
N MET A 26 -2.30 10.94 -5.76
CA MET A 26 -1.26 10.95 -4.73
C MET A 26 0.15 10.83 -5.35
N LEU A 27 0.33 9.99 -6.38
CA LEU A 27 1.59 9.88 -7.13
C LEU A 27 1.97 11.19 -7.82
N GLN A 28 0.99 11.94 -8.34
CA GLN A 28 1.22 13.26 -8.91
C GLN A 28 1.60 14.30 -7.85
N ALA A 29 0.83 14.37 -6.75
CA ALA A 29 1.05 15.35 -5.69
C ALA A 29 2.43 15.18 -5.04
N THR A 30 2.90 13.93 -4.89
CA THR A 30 4.23 13.61 -4.34
C THR A 30 5.36 13.72 -5.36
N GLY A 31 5.05 14.03 -6.63
CA GLY A 31 6.04 14.20 -7.70
C GLY A 31 6.73 12.91 -8.16
N VAL A 32 6.25 11.75 -7.73
CA VAL A 32 6.78 10.43 -8.14
C VAL A 32 6.56 10.19 -9.63
N VAL A 33 5.40 10.61 -10.14
CA VAL A 33 5.07 10.56 -11.57
C VAL A 33 4.83 11.97 -12.09
N GLN A 34 5.58 12.32 -13.15
CA GLN A 34 5.38 13.64 -13.78
C GLN A 34 4.01 13.71 -14.47
N PRO A 35 3.34 14.89 -14.49
CA PRO A 35 2.03 15.04 -15.13
C PRO A 35 1.99 14.58 -16.59
N ARG A 36 3.09 14.74 -17.34
CA ARG A 36 3.22 14.32 -18.75
C ARG A 36 3.30 12.81 -18.94
N ASP A 37 3.76 12.08 -17.92
CA ASP A 37 3.98 10.63 -17.96
C ASP A 37 2.81 9.88 -17.30
N MET A 38 1.85 10.63 -16.70
CA MET A 38 0.70 10.06 -16.01
C MET A 38 -0.26 9.42 -17.00
N LYS A 39 -0.66 8.19 -16.69
CA LYS A 39 -1.73 7.44 -17.37
C LYS A 39 -2.81 7.12 -16.34
N ALA A 40 -4.05 7.05 -16.79
CA ALA A 40 -5.12 6.61 -15.90
C ALA A 40 -4.86 5.19 -15.40
N GLN A 41 -5.13 4.95 -14.11
CA GLN A 41 -4.88 3.67 -13.44
C GLN A 41 -3.40 3.24 -13.58
N TYR A 42 -2.51 4.16 -13.21
CA TYR A 42 -1.06 3.99 -13.41
C TYR A 42 -0.51 2.75 -12.73
N LEU A 43 -1.06 2.39 -11.56
CA LEU A 43 -0.66 1.22 -10.78
C LEU A 43 -1.27 -0.08 -11.30
N ASP A 44 -2.39 -0.04 -12.02
CA ASP A 44 -3.03 -1.22 -12.60
C ASP A 44 -2.24 -1.65 -13.85
N ARG A 45 -1.32 -2.59 -13.69
CA ARG A 45 -0.36 -3.00 -14.74
C ARG A 45 -0.89 -4.07 -15.68
N MET A 46 -1.88 -4.84 -15.23
CA MET A 46 -2.48 -5.90 -16.04
C MET A 46 -3.53 -5.34 -16.98
N ASP A 47 -3.57 -5.81 -18.23
CA ASP A 47 -4.58 -5.37 -19.20
C ASP A 47 -5.99 -5.64 -18.68
N ILE A 48 -6.21 -6.75 -18.00
CA ILE A 48 -7.50 -7.12 -17.41
C ILE A 48 -7.91 -6.19 -16.24
N GLU A 49 -6.96 -5.64 -15.48
CA GLU A 49 -7.24 -4.64 -14.44
C GLU A 49 -7.79 -3.36 -15.07
N ARG A 50 -7.13 -2.90 -16.14
CA ARG A 50 -7.54 -1.69 -16.88
C ARG A 50 -8.87 -1.89 -17.61
N GLU A 51 -9.08 -3.05 -18.22
CA GLU A 51 -10.31 -3.38 -18.94
C GLU A 51 -11.52 -3.43 -18.00
N ARG A 52 -11.34 -3.98 -16.81
CA ARG A 52 -12.42 -4.16 -15.83
C ARG A 52 -12.51 -3.02 -14.79
N GLY A 53 -11.52 -2.13 -14.74
CA GLY A 53 -11.46 -1.05 -13.75
C GLY A 53 -11.28 -1.53 -12.31
N ILE A 54 -10.68 -2.71 -12.10
CA ILE A 54 -10.47 -3.30 -10.77
C ILE A 54 -8.99 -3.61 -10.55
N THR A 55 -8.49 -3.39 -9.36
CA THR A 55 -7.16 -3.87 -8.94
C THR A 55 -7.25 -5.34 -8.56
N ILE A 56 -6.41 -6.17 -9.15
CA ILE A 56 -6.33 -7.62 -8.88
C ILE A 56 -5.10 -7.91 -8.01
N LYS A 57 -3.96 -7.30 -8.30
CA LYS A 57 -2.71 -7.47 -7.57
C LYS A 57 -2.36 -6.25 -6.74
N SER A 58 -1.88 -6.49 -5.52
CA SER A 58 -1.35 -5.43 -4.68
C SER A 58 -0.09 -4.82 -5.32
N GLN A 59 -0.02 -3.49 -5.30
CA GLN A 59 1.14 -2.73 -5.78
C GLN A 59 1.68 -1.88 -4.64
N ALA A 60 2.96 -2.04 -4.33
CA ALA A 60 3.62 -1.21 -3.33
C ALA A 60 4.37 -0.07 -4.02
N VAL A 61 4.18 1.15 -3.53
CA VAL A 61 4.86 2.33 -4.07
C VAL A 61 5.37 3.21 -2.93
N ARG A 62 6.64 3.62 -3.05
CA ARG A 62 7.26 4.59 -2.15
C ARG A 62 7.08 6.00 -2.71
N MET A 63 6.55 6.90 -1.88
CA MET A 63 6.31 8.30 -2.19
C MET A 63 7.01 9.19 -1.15
N PRO A 64 7.78 10.23 -1.57
CA PRO A 64 8.29 11.24 -0.65
C PRO A 64 7.19 12.24 -0.29
N TRP A 65 7.14 12.67 0.95
CA TRP A 65 6.28 13.75 1.39
C TRP A 65 6.91 14.53 2.54
N SER A 66 6.73 15.85 2.57
CA SER A 66 7.30 16.69 3.61
C SER A 66 6.21 17.41 4.41
N VAL A 67 6.24 17.26 5.72
CA VAL A 67 5.33 17.95 6.66
C VAL A 67 6.16 18.71 7.67
N ASP A 68 5.86 19.98 7.88
CA ASP A 68 6.53 20.86 8.83
C ASP A 68 8.06 20.88 8.66
N GLY A 69 8.55 20.80 7.41
CA GLY A 69 9.98 20.79 7.06
C GLY A 69 10.70 19.46 7.37
N VAL A 70 9.96 18.41 7.68
CA VAL A 70 10.47 17.05 7.89
C VAL A 70 10.07 16.16 6.73
N ASP A 71 11.05 15.46 6.16
CA ASP A 71 10.84 14.54 5.05
C ASP A 71 10.43 13.15 5.56
N TYR A 72 9.38 12.60 4.95
CA TYR A 72 8.85 11.26 5.20
C TYR A 72 8.88 10.40 3.94
N ALA A 73 8.98 9.10 4.13
CA ALA A 73 8.73 8.10 3.09
C ALA A 73 7.38 7.43 3.35
N LEU A 74 6.43 7.65 2.47
CA LEU A 74 5.13 7.01 2.49
C LEU A 74 5.23 5.75 1.61
N ASN A 75 4.98 4.58 2.19
CA ASN A 75 4.89 3.32 1.46
C ASN A 75 3.41 2.98 1.34
N MET A 76 2.85 3.24 0.17
CA MET A 76 1.45 2.92 -0.14
C MET A 76 1.37 1.53 -0.74
N ILE A 77 0.51 0.69 -0.21
CA ILE A 77 0.14 -0.59 -0.80
C ILE A 77 -1.28 -0.44 -1.36
N ASP A 78 -1.38 -0.39 -2.68
CA ASP A 78 -2.66 -0.44 -3.38
C ASP A 78 -3.18 -1.87 -3.37
N THR A 79 -4.33 -2.11 -2.75
CA THR A 79 -4.87 -3.46 -2.52
C THR A 79 -6.15 -3.69 -3.30
N PRO A 80 -6.44 -4.94 -3.74
CA PRO A 80 -7.72 -5.27 -4.35
C PRO A 80 -8.90 -4.87 -3.46
N GLY A 81 -9.96 -4.31 -4.07
CA GLY A 81 -11.20 -3.95 -3.35
C GLY A 81 -12.20 -5.11 -3.25
N HIS A 82 -12.09 -6.12 -4.12
CA HIS A 82 -13.07 -7.20 -4.24
C HIS A 82 -12.90 -8.27 -3.14
N VAL A 83 -14.03 -8.77 -2.63
CA VAL A 83 -14.05 -9.79 -1.56
C VAL A 83 -13.37 -11.11 -1.92
N ASP A 84 -13.29 -11.46 -3.19
CA ASP A 84 -12.64 -12.69 -3.64
C ASP A 84 -11.12 -12.71 -3.37
N PHE A 85 -10.51 -11.55 -3.14
CA PHE A 85 -9.07 -11.38 -2.87
C PHE A 85 -8.77 -11.17 -1.38
N THR A 86 -9.62 -11.64 -0.49
CA THR A 86 -9.49 -11.40 0.97
C THR A 86 -8.15 -11.88 1.53
N TYR A 87 -7.60 -12.98 1.00
CA TYR A 87 -6.33 -13.53 1.47
C TYR A 87 -5.13 -12.62 1.12
N GLU A 88 -5.03 -12.18 -0.13
CA GLU A 88 -4.00 -11.23 -0.60
C GLU A 88 -4.08 -9.92 0.15
N VAL A 89 -5.31 -9.48 0.38
CA VAL A 89 -5.61 -8.27 1.13
C VAL A 89 -5.14 -8.38 2.57
N SER A 90 -5.48 -9.44 3.30
CA SER A 90 -5.08 -9.64 4.69
C SER A 90 -3.56 -9.61 4.86
N ARG A 91 -2.81 -10.21 3.92
CA ARG A 91 -1.34 -10.15 3.94
C ARG A 91 -0.80 -8.75 3.71
N SER A 92 -1.41 -7.99 2.81
CA SER A 92 -1.03 -6.60 2.54
C SER A 92 -1.35 -5.70 3.73
N LEU A 93 -2.48 -5.91 4.42
CA LEU A 93 -2.84 -5.19 5.65
C LEU A 93 -1.84 -5.45 6.77
N ALA A 94 -1.40 -6.69 6.95
CA ALA A 94 -0.38 -7.04 7.94
C ALA A 94 0.97 -6.34 7.69
N ALA A 95 1.20 -5.80 6.49
CA ALA A 95 2.39 -5.01 6.16
C ALA A 95 2.23 -3.51 6.45
N CYS A 96 1.07 -3.06 6.93
CA CYS A 96 0.74 -1.65 7.13
C CYS A 96 0.52 -1.32 8.61
N GLU A 97 0.67 -0.05 8.99
CA GLU A 97 0.25 0.53 10.27
C GLU A 97 -1.04 1.33 10.14
N GLY A 98 -1.46 1.68 8.92
CA GLY A 98 -2.69 2.43 8.70
C GLY A 98 -3.40 2.07 7.42
N ALA A 99 -4.68 2.38 7.37
CA ALA A 99 -5.56 2.16 6.23
C ALA A 99 -6.36 3.41 5.88
N ILE A 100 -6.35 3.80 4.62
CA ILE A 100 -7.26 4.80 4.08
C ILE A 100 -8.55 4.06 3.69
N LEU A 101 -9.63 4.32 4.41
CA LEU A 101 -10.96 3.80 4.09
C LEU A 101 -11.68 4.80 3.18
N LEU A 102 -11.78 4.46 1.91
CA LEU A 102 -12.34 5.33 0.88
C LEU A 102 -13.81 5.02 0.65
N VAL A 103 -14.66 6.05 0.68
CA VAL A 103 -16.09 5.95 0.41
C VAL A 103 -16.48 6.98 -0.64
N ASP A 104 -17.35 6.60 -1.57
CA ASP A 104 -17.91 7.50 -2.58
C ASP A 104 -18.95 8.42 -1.94
N ALA A 105 -18.77 9.75 -2.06
CA ALA A 105 -19.67 10.74 -1.50
C ALA A 105 -21.05 10.80 -2.19
N ALA A 106 -21.27 10.07 -3.29
CA ALA A 106 -22.55 9.96 -3.97
C ALA A 106 -23.26 8.63 -3.72
N GLN A 107 -22.50 7.53 -3.51
CA GLN A 107 -23.07 6.19 -3.29
C GLN A 107 -23.15 5.85 -1.79
N GLY A 108 -22.20 6.33 -0.98
CA GLY A 108 -22.17 6.10 0.46
C GLY A 108 -21.54 4.77 0.84
N ILE A 109 -21.91 4.28 2.03
CA ILE A 109 -21.34 3.08 2.65
C ILE A 109 -22.00 1.83 2.04
N GLU A 110 -21.17 0.93 1.51
CA GLU A 110 -21.58 -0.35 0.95
C GLU A 110 -21.20 -1.53 1.86
N ALA A 111 -21.74 -2.72 1.57
CA ALA A 111 -21.40 -3.94 2.31
C ALA A 111 -19.89 -4.26 2.28
N GLN A 112 -19.22 -3.98 1.16
CA GLN A 112 -17.78 -4.15 1.04
C GLN A 112 -16.99 -3.16 1.90
N THR A 113 -17.49 -1.93 2.06
CA THR A 113 -16.89 -0.94 2.96
C THR A 113 -16.84 -1.48 4.39
N LEU A 114 -17.93 -2.09 4.86
CA LEU A 114 -18.01 -2.71 6.19
C LEU A 114 -17.02 -3.87 6.33
N ALA A 115 -16.98 -4.78 5.35
CA ALA A 115 -16.05 -5.91 5.35
C ALA A 115 -14.59 -5.43 5.40
N ASN A 116 -14.27 -4.40 4.63
CA ASN A 116 -12.94 -3.80 4.58
C ASN A 116 -12.57 -3.09 5.90
N LEU A 117 -13.53 -2.41 6.52
CA LEU A 117 -13.35 -1.79 7.84
C LEU A 117 -13.04 -2.85 8.91
N TYR A 118 -13.82 -3.93 8.98
CA TYR A 118 -13.58 -5.00 9.96
C TYR A 118 -12.21 -5.66 9.78
N LEU A 119 -11.78 -5.90 8.54
CA LEU A 119 -10.43 -6.43 8.27
C LEU A 119 -9.33 -5.46 8.74
N ALA A 120 -9.49 -4.16 8.53
CA ALA A 120 -8.53 -3.17 9.02
C ALA A 120 -8.48 -3.12 10.56
N MET A 121 -9.65 -3.22 11.22
CA MET A 121 -9.74 -3.28 12.69
C MET A 121 -9.13 -4.58 13.25
N GLU A 122 -9.30 -5.72 12.60
CA GLU A 122 -8.70 -7.00 12.99
C GLU A 122 -7.16 -6.93 12.99
N HIS A 123 -6.59 -6.14 12.10
CA HIS A 123 -5.15 -5.88 12.03
C HIS A 123 -4.69 -4.69 12.89
N GLU A 124 -5.57 -4.11 13.72
CA GLU A 124 -5.27 -2.96 14.61
C GLU A 124 -4.71 -1.74 13.86
N LEU A 125 -5.13 -1.52 12.61
CA LEU A 125 -4.65 -0.41 11.80
C LEU A 125 -5.29 0.92 12.21
N GLU A 126 -4.51 2.01 12.15
CA GLU A 126 -5.03 3.37 12.22
C GLU A 126 -5.88 3.66 10.97
N ILE A 127 -7.17 3.93 11.14
CA ILE A 127 -8.11 4.12 10.04
C ILE A 127 -8.29 5.61 9.75
N ILE A 128 -8.01 6.01 8.51
CA ILE A 128 -8.28 7.36 8.01
C ILE A 128 -9.52 7.31 7.12
N PRO A 129 -10.68 7.82 7.60
CA PRO A 129 -11.89 7.87 6.80
C PRO A 129 -11.83 8.99 5.75
N VAL A 130 -12.17 8.64 4.51
CA VAL A 130 -12.09 9.56 3.37
C VAL A 130 -13.34 9.45 2.50
N LEU A 131 -14.01 10.57 2.24
CA LEU A 131 -15.05 10.70 1.22
C LEU A 131 -14.46 11.21 -0.08
N ASN A 132 -14.58 10.41 -1.12
CA ASN A 132 -14.10 10.73 -2.47
C ASN A 132 -15.24 11.18 -3.38
N LYS A 133 -14.87 11.75 -4.52
CA LYS A 133 -15.79 12.22 -5.56
C LYS A 133 -16.72 13.35 -5.10
N ILE A 134 -16.26 14.21 -4.21
CA ILE A 134 -17.02 15.37 -3.72
C ILE A 134 -17.33 16.39 -4.84
N ASP A 135 -16.71 16.24 -6.01
CA ASP A 135 -16.95 17.03 -7.21
C ASP A 135 -18.20 16.62 -7.98
N LEU A 136 -18.82 15.49 -7.65
CA LEU A 136 -20.03 15.04 -8.32
C LEU A 136 -21.26 15.83 -7.86
N PRO A 137 -22.19 16.18 -8.79
CA PRO A 137 -23.42 16.90 -8.43
C PRO A 137 -24.35 16.11 -7.47
N ALA A 138 -24.23 14.78 -7.46
CA ALA A 138 -25.01 13.90 -6.60
C ALA A 138 -24.34 13.63 -5.25
N ALA A 139 -23.15 14.19 -4.98
CA ALA A 139 -22.44 13.99 -3.73
C ALA A 139 -23.17 14.68 -2.57
N ASP A 140 -23.27 13.97 -1.44
CA ASP A 140 -23.79 14.48 -0.16
C ASP A 140 -22.73 14.24 0.95
N PRO A 141 -21.64 15.04 0.95
CA PRO A 141 -20.52 14.82 1.85
C PRO A 141 -20.88 14.97 3.32
N ASP A 142 -21.82 15.85 3.67
CA ASP A 142 -22.20 16.08 5.08
C ASP A 142 -22.93 14.89 5.67
N ARG A 143 -23.85 14.34 4.91
CA ARG A 143 -24.60 13.14 5.29
C ARG A 143 -23.67 11.94 5.46
N TYR A 144 -22.86 11.63 4.43
CA TYR A 144 -22.00 10.45 4.47
C TYR A 144 -20.82 10.59 5.43
N ALA A 145 -20.36 11.82 5.72
CA ALA A 145 -19.40 12.05 6.79
C ALA A 145 -19.98 11.66 8.15
N ALA A 146 -21.21 12.06 8.44
CA ALA A 146 -21.87 11.70 9.70
C ALA A 146 -22.11 10.17 9.81
N GLU A 147 -22.54 9.52 8.73
CA GLU A 147 -22.74 8.06 8.69
C GLU A 147 -21.41 7.32 8.92
N LEU A 148 -20.33 7.72 8.22
CA LEU A 148 -19.01 7.10 8.32
C LEU A 148 -18.36 7.34 9.69
N ALA A 149 -18.49 8.55 10.23
CA ALA A 149 -18.00 8.91 11.55
C ALA A 149 -18.69 8.06 12.66
N SER A 150 -20.02 7.90 12.56
CA SER A 150 -20.78 7.05 13.48
C SER A 150 -20.37 5.58 13.41
N LEU A 151 -19.98 5.09 12.22
CA LEU A 151 -19.54 3.71 12.02
C LEU A 151 -18.16 3.44 12.64
N ILE A 152 -17.23 4.40 12.50
CA ILE A 152 -15.84 4.26 12.96
C ILE A 152 -15.70 4.69 14.43
N GLY A 153 -16.58 5.58 14.90
CA GLY A 153 -16.53 6.14 16.26
C GLY A 153 -15.64 7.38 16.35
N CYS A 154 -15.60 8.21 15.30
CA CYS A 154 -14.90 9.49 15.25
C CYS A 154 -15.90 10.67 15.06
N GLU A 155 -15.40 11.90 14.99
CA GLU A 155 -16.25 13.05 14.69
C GLU A 155 -16.38 13.24 13.16
N PRO A 156 -17.53 13.79 12.66
CA PRO A 156 -17.73 14.03 11.23
C PRO A 156 -16.66 14.94 10.59
N GLU A 157 -16.05 15.81 11.37
CA GLU A 157 -14.96 16.72 10.98
C GLU A 157 -13.64 15.99 10.74
N ASP A 158 -13.46 14.80 11.31
CA ASP A 158 -12.29 13.96 11.09
C ASP A 158 -12.35 13.22 9.75
N VAL A 159 -13.52 13.15 9.12
CA VAL A 159 -13.71 12.54 7.81
C VAL A 159 -13.22 13.47 6.72
N LEU A 160 -12.14 13.09 6.05
CA LEU A 160 -11.55 13.90 4.99
C LEU A 160 -12.42 13.87 3.72
N ARG A 161 -12.45 15.01 3.03
CA ARG A 161 -13.25 15.19 1.81
C ARG A 161 -12.31 15.46 0.65
N VAL A 162 -12.27 14.54 -0.31
CA VAL A 162 -11.33 14.61 -1.44
C VAL A 162 -12.02 14.42 -2.78
N SER A 163 -11.34 14.83 -3.83
CA SER A 163 -11.65 14.44 -5.20
C SER A 163 -10.38 13.94 -5.88
N GLY A 164 -10.28 12.64 -6.09
CA GLY A 164 -9.19 12.06 -6.86
C GLY A 164 -9.15 12.60 -8.30
N LYS A 165 -10.30 12.98 -8.87
CA LYS A 165 -10.38 13.57 -10.21
C LYS A 165 -9.81 14.98 -10.28
N THR A 166 -10.15 15.86 -9.37
CA THR A 166 -9.74 17.26 -9.37
C THR A 166 -8.48 17.55 -8.58
N GLY A 167 -8.13 16.68 -7.63
CA GLY A 167 -7.00 16.84 -6.71
C GLY A 167 -7.34 17.58 -5.42
N VAL A 168 -8.57 18.04 -5.25
CA VAL A 168 -9.00 18.75 -4.03
C VAL A 168 -8.86 17.83 -2.81
N GLY A 169 -8.26 18.33 -1.72
CA GLY A 169 -8.10 17.65 -0.44
C GLY A 169 -7.01 16.56 -0.42
N VAL A 170 -6.28 16.31 -1.52
CA VAL A 170 -5.29 15.22 -1.57
C VAL A 170 -4.04 15.55 -0.76
N GLU A 171 -3.59 16.80 -0.76
CA GLU A 171 -2.45 17.24 0.07
C GLU A 171 -2.79 17.15 1.57
N ASP A 172 -4.00 17.56 1.96
CA ASP A 172 -4.49 17.42 3.33
C ASP A 172 -4.55 15.94 3.76
N LEU A 173 -4.93 15.03 2.85
CA LEU A 173 -4.91 13.60 3.09
C LEU A 173 -3.47 13.10 3.32
N LEU A 174 -2.50 13.51 2.51
CA LEU A 174 -1.09 13.13 2.68
C LEU A 174 -0.53 13.65 4.02
N ASP A 175 -0.88 14.87 4.42
CA ASP A 175 -0.53 15.44 5.72
C ASP A 175 -1.16 14.65 6.87
N ARG A 176 -2.44 14.28 6.74
CA ARG A 176 -3.15 13.45 7.74
C ARG A 176 -2.51 12.08 7.88
N VAL A 177 -2.12 11.44 6.79
CA VAL A 177 -1.39 10.17 6.79
C VAL A 177 -0.12 10.25 7.64
N VAL A 178 0.69 11.30 7.44
CA VAL A 178 1.93 11.50 8.22
C VAL A 178 1.64 11.68 9.70
N ARG A 179 0.58 12.42 10.05
CA ARG A 179 0.28 12.79 11.43
C ARG A 179 -0.46 11.71 12.21
N ALA A 180 -1.36 10.97 11.55
CA ALA A 180 -2.20 9.97 12.21
C ALA A 180 -1.55 8.59 12.25
N ILE A 181 -0.99 8.11 11.11
CA ILE A 181 -0.41 6.77 11.07
C ILE A 181 0.91 6.74 11.84
N PRO A 182 1.09 5.81 12.79
CA PRO A 182 2.35 5.68 13.52
C PRO A 182 3.49 5.24 12.58
N GLY A 183 4.73 5.49 13.01
CA GLY A 183 5.89 4.90 12.35
C GLY A 183 5.95 3.40 12.61
N PRO A 184 6.53 2.60 11.69
CA PRO A 184 6.67 1.17 11.90
C PRO A 184 7.52 0.87 13.15
N GLU A 185 7.14 -0.17 13.87
CA GLU A 185 7.92 -0.72 14.96
C GLU A 185 8.98 -1.67 14.42
N GLY A 186 10.09 -1.82 15.12
CA GLY A 186 11.17 -2.73 14.79
C GLY A 186 12.51 -2.31 15.42
N ASP A 187 13.44 -3.25 15.49
CA ASP A 187 14.80 -3.02 15.97
C ASP A 187 15.77 -3.02 14.79
N ALA A 188 16.38 -1.86 14.52
CA ALA A 188 17.32 -1.68 13.42
C ALA A 188 18.65 -2.43 13.62
N ASP A 189 19.02 -2.77 14.87
CA ASP A 189 20.26 -3.42 15.25
C ASP A 189 20.10 -4.95 15.43
N ALA A 190 18.86 -5.46 15.39
CA ALA A 190 18.58 -6.88 15.47
C ALA A 190 18.94 -7.62 14.16
N PRO A 191 19.04 -8.97 14.20
CA PRO A 191 19.13 -9.77 12.98
C PRO A 191 17.97 -9.48 12.01
N ALA A 192 18.29 -9.40 10.72
CA ALA A 192 17.31 -9.05 9.71
C ALA A 192 16.14 -10.04 9.66
N ARG A 193 14.93 -9.51 9.73
CA ARG A 193 13.66 -10.23 9.61
C ARG A 193 12.75 -9.46 8.67
N ALA A 194 12.15 -10.14 7.70
CA ALA A 194 11.21 -9.53 6.78
C ALA A 194 9.96 -10.38 6.63
N MET A 195 8.84 -9.72 6.43
CA MET A 195 7.55 -10.34 6.13
C MET A 195 7.30 -10.24 4.62
N ILE A 196 6.99 -11.37 3.99
CA ILE A 196 6.57 -11.43 2.59
C ILE A 196 5.05 -11.21 2.55
N PHE A 197 4.61 -10.22 1.78
CA PHE A 197 3.18 -9.97 1.59
C PHE A 197 2.68 -10.25 0.17
N ASP A 198 3.58 -10.25 -0.84
CA ASP A 198 3.24 -10.65 -2.21
C ASP A 198 4.45 -11.19 -2.96
N SER A 199 4.20 -11.87 -4.10
CA SER A 199 5.25 -12.34 -5.00
C SER A 199 4.75 -12.37 -6.45
N VAL A 200 5.66 -12.08 -7.39
CA VAL A 200 5.39 -12.06 -8.83
C VAL A 200 6.49 -12.79 -9.56
N TYR A 201 6.13 -13.57 -10.56
CA TYR A 201 7.11 -14.14 -11.47
C TYR A 201 7.42 -13.14 -12.60
N ASP A 202 8.68 -12.77 -12.72
CA ASP A 202 9.23 -11.96 -13.80
C ASP A 202 10.09 -12.85 -14.70
N THR A 203 9.89 -12.75 -16.02
CA THR A 203 10.59 -13.62 -17.01
C THR A 203 12.11 -13.40 -17.04
N TYR A 204 12.58 -12.25 -16.59
CA TYR A 204 14.01 -11.89 -16.60
C TYR A 204 14.65 -12.00 -15.21
N ARG A 205 13.89 -11.71 -14.14
CA ARG A 205 14.38 -11.64 -12.75
C ARG A 205 14.02 -12.90 -11.94
N GLY A 206 13.19 -13.77 -12.47
CA GLY A 206 12.65 -14.91 -11.74
C GLY A 206 11.55 -14.51 -10.76
N VAL A 207 11.56 -15.07 -9.56
CA VAL A 207 10.60 -14.70 -8.53
C VAL A 207 11.02 -13.40 -7.83
N VAL A 208 10.19 -12.38 -7.99
CA VAL A 208 10.31 -11.11 -7.30
C VAL A 208 9.36 -11.15 -6.11
N THR A 209 9.90 -11.02 -4.91
CA THR A 209 9.15 -11.11 -3.66
C THR A 209 9.03 -9.73 -3.03
N TYR A 210 7.82 -9.28 -2.74
CA TYR A 210 7.58 -8.01 -2.05
C TYR A 210 7.58 -8.24 -0.55
N VAL A 211 8.35 -7.41 0.14
CA VAL A 211 8.59 -7.56 1.58
C VAL A 211 8.46 -6.26 2.34
N ARG A 212 8.09 -6.39 3.61
CA ARG A 212 8.33 -5.39 4.64
C ARG A 212 9.43 -5.89 5.56
N VAL A 213 10.50 -5.12 5.74
CA VAL A 213 11.53 -5.42 6.72
C VAL A 213 11.01 -5.08 8.11
N VAL A 214 10.94 -6.07 8.99
CA VAL A 214 10.46 -5.90 10.37
C VAL A 214 11.61 -5.44 11.24
N ASP A 215 12.73 -6.17 11.23
CA ASP A 215 13.93 -5.86 12.02
C ASP A 215 15.18 -5.87 11.16
N GLY A 216 16.22 -5.23 11.65
CA GLY A 216 17.55 -5.27 11.07
C GLY A 216 17.63 -4.58 9.70
N ARG A 217 18.52 -5.11 8.87
CA ARG A 217 18.76 -4.61 7.51
C ARG A 217 19.05 -5.78 6.59
N LEU A 218 18.49 -5.75 5.38
CA LEU A 218 18.83 -6.65 4.28
C LEU A 218 19.73 -5.94 3.27
N SER A 219 20.76 -6.63 2.79
CA SER A 219 21.69 -6.11 1.78
C SER A 219 21.84 -7.08 0.60
N PRO A 220 22.22 -6.60 -0.60
CA PRO A 220 22.45 -7.47 -1.75
C PRO A 220 23.56 -8.49 -1.45
N ARG A 221 23.43 -9.69 -2.02
CA ARG A 221 24.34 -10.83 -1.87
C ARG A 221 24.36 -11.48 -0.48
N GLU A 222 23.51 -11.04 0.43
CA GLU A 222 23.31 -11.75 1.69
C GLU A 222 22.49 -13.02 1.48
N LYS A 223 22.67 -13.98 2.38
CA LYS A 223 21.85 -15.20 2.41
C LYS A 223 20.68 -15.00 3.36
N VAL A 224 19.48 -15.25 2.84
CA VAL A 224 18.23 -15.22 3.63
C VAL A 224 17.66 -16.62 3.75
N ARG A 225 17.09 -16.92 4.90
CA ARG A 225 16.44 -18.19 5.16
C ARG A 225 14.92 -18.00 5.18
N MET A 226 14.22 -18.74 4.35
CA MET A 226 12.76 -18.82 4.41
C MET A 226 12.35 -19.56 5.68
N MET A 227 11.58 -18.88 6.54
CA MET A 227 11.22 -19.45 7.85
C MET A 227 10.25 -20.65 7.73
N SER A 228 9.39 -20.65 6.70
CA SER A 228 8.40 -21.72 6.47
C SER A 228 9.04 -23.03 6.00
N THR A 229 10.00 -22.97 5.08
CA THR A 229 10.64 -24.15 4.46
C THR A 229 12.01 -24.47 5.06
N GLY A 230 12.64 -23.50 5.74
CA GLY A 230 14.02 -23.61 6.21
C GLY A 230 15.09 -23.46 5.14
N THR A 231 14.70 -23.29 3.88
CA THR A 231 15.60 -23.17 2.72
C THR A 231 16.30 -21.83 2.71
N THR A 232 17.56 -21.82 2.30
CA THR A 232 18.38 -20.60 2.23
C THR A 232 18.57 -20.18 0.78
N TYR A 233 18.37 -18.90 0.51
CA TYR A 233 18.53 -18.28 -0.80
C TYR A 233 19.53 -17.13 -0.73
N GLU A 234 20.19 -16.83 -1.84
CA GLU A 234 21.00 -15.64 -1.99
C GLU A 234 20.18 -14.50 -2.59
N LEU A 235 20.31 -13.29 -2.02
CA LEU A 235 19.68 -12.08 -2.55
C LEU A 235 20.48 -11.58 -3.76
N LEU A 236 19.89 -11.67 -4.95
CA LEU A 236 20.49 -11.15 -6.18
C LEU A 236 20.31 -9.64 -6.28
N GLU A 237 19.11 -9.17 -6.08
CA GLU A 237 18.75 -7.77 -6.19
C GLU A 237 17.79 -7.41 -5.04
N ILE A 238 17.91 -6.19 -4.56
CA ILE A 238 17.04 -5.60 -3.56
C ILE A 238 16.73 -4.17 -3.97
N GLY A 239 15.50 -3.74 -3.79
CA GLY A 239 15.10 -2.39 -4.19
C GLY A 239 13.75 -1.97 -3.68
N VAL A 240 13.33 -0.79 -4.13
CA VAL A 240 12.03 -0.19 -3.84
C VAL A 240 11.26 0.06 -5.12
N SER A 241 9.94 0.13 -5.05
CA SER A 241 9.10 0.56 -6.17
C SER A 241 8.76 2.04 -6.03
N SER A 242 9.07 2.85 -7.08
CA SER A 242 8.82 4.30 -7.06
C SER A 242 8.46 4.84 -8.47
N PRO A 243 7.29 4.55 -9.02
CA PRO A 243 6.53 3.30 -9.01
C PRO A 243 7.24 2.15 -9.74
N GLU A 244 8.23 2.44 -10.60
CA GLU A 244 9.07 1.43 -11.22
C GLU A 244 10.08 0.86 -10.20
N PRO A 245 10.50 -0.40 -10.38
CA PRO A 245 11.53 -1.00 -9.54
C PRO A 245 12.85 -0.21 -9.61
N VAL A 246 13.35 0.26 -8.47
CA VAL A 246 14.62 0.97 -8.32
C VAL A 246 15.52 0.16 -7.40
N PRO A 247 16.63 -0.42 -7.91
CA PRO A 247 17.59 -1.12 -7.10
C PRO A 247 18.22 -0.21 -6.04
N THR A 248 18.44 -0.75 -4.83
CA THR A 248 19.05 -0.03 -3.70
C THR A 248 20.16 -0.86 -3.07
N ASN A 249 20.96 -0.21 -2.22
CA ASN A 249 22.04 -0.88 -1.47
C ASN A 249 21.55 -1.60 -0.21
N GLY A 250 20.24 -1.75 -0.03
CA GLY A 250 19.63 -2.47 1.07
C GLY A 250 18.29 -1.87 1.51
N LEU A 251 17.59 -2.62 2.33
CA LEU A 251 16.35 -2.22 3.01
C LEU A 251 16.56 -2.32 4.51
N ALA A 252 16.22 -1.28 5.26
CA ALA A 252 16.29 -1.25 6.71
C ALA A 252 14.92 -1.57 7.33
N ALA A 253 14.91 -1.80 8.64
CA ALA A 253 13.69 -2.00 9.41
C ALA A 253 12.62 -0.94 9.08
N GLY A 254 11.37 -1.35 8.92
CA GLY A 254 10.24 -0.55 8.52
C GLY A 254 10.14 -0.30 7.01
N GLU A 255 11.14 -0.58 6.19
CA GLU A 255 11.08 -0.31 4.76
C GLU A 255 10.32 -1.40 4.01
N VAL A 256 9.53 -0.95 3.03
CA VAL A 256 8.86 -1.81 2.05
C VAL A 256 9.66 -1.78 0.76
N GLY A 257 9.86 -2.96 0.17
CA GLY A 257 10.60 -3.10 -1.07
C GLY A 257 10.43 -4.48 -1.70
N TYR A 258 11.28 -4.79 -2.66
CA TYR A 258 11.31 -6.08 -3.32
C TYR A 258 12.66 -6.77 -3.20
N LEU A 259 12.63 -8.09 -3.26
CA LEU A 259 13.79 -8.98 -3.28
C LEU A 259 13.70 -9.88 -4.51
N CYS A 260 14.81 -10.02 -5.23
CA CYS A 260 14.99 -11.08 -6.23
C CYS A 260 15.86 -12.16 -5.63
N LEU A 261 15.35 -13.38 -5.59
CA LEU A 261 16.03 -14.53 -5.00
C LEU A 261 16.65 -15.40 -6.08
N LEU A 262 17.88 -15.88 -5.85
CA LEU A 262 18.48 -16.89 -6.70
C LEU A 262 17.88 -18.26 -6.33
N TYR A 263 17.09 -18.81 -7.23
CA TYR A 263 16.68 -20.20 -7.15
C TYR A 263 17.80 -21.07 -7.72
N THR A 264 18.45 -21.88 -6.90
CA THR A 264 19.32 -22.95 -7.41
C THR A 264 18.43 -24.08 -7.93
N SER A 265 18.90 -24.79 -8.95
CA SER A 265 18.14 -25.83 -9.67
C SER A 265 17.51 -26.90 -8.76
N ASP A 266 18.07 -27.14 -7.59
CA ASP A 266 17.55 -28.12 -6.62
C ASP A 266 16.31 -27.63 -5.86
N ALA A 267 16.04 -26.33 -5.85
CA ALA A 267 14.86 -25.74 -5.19
C ALA A 267 13.67 -25.55 -6.15
N ALA A 268 13.89 -25.63 -7.46
CA ALA A 268 12.84 -25.47 -8.46
C ALA A 268 11.88 -26.67 -8.53
N ASP A 269 12.32 -27.86 -8.11
CA ASP A 269 11.49 -29.07 -8.13
C ASP A 269 10.61 -29.25 -6.86
N GLU A 270 10.88 -28.53 -5.76
CA GLU A 270 10.13 -28.67 -4.51
C GLU A 270 9.14 -27.52 -4.20
N GLY A 271 9.11 -26.46 -4.98
CA GLY A 271 8.54 -25.17 -4.57
C GLY A 271 7.18 -24.76 -5.11
N LEU A 272 6.51 -25.57 -5.93
CA LEU A 272 5.17 -25.25 -6.47
C LEU A 272 4.07 -26.19 -5.94
N GLY A 273 4.17 -26.58 -4.69
CA GLY A 273 3.06 -27.15 -3.95
C GLY A 273 2.20 -26.03 -3.35
N VAL A 274 0.99 -25.89 -3.87
CA VAL A 274 -0.14 -25.01 -3.52
C VAL A 274 -0.34 -24.90 -2.00
#